data_98a4e638c2e2bc169419458491ae4c83
#
_entry.id   98a4e638c2e2bc169419458491ae4c83
#
_cell.length_a   1.000
_cell.length_b   1.000
_cell.length_c   1.000
_cell.angle_alpha   90.00
_cell.angle_beta   90.00
_cell.angle_gamma   90.00
#
_symmetry.space_group_name_H-M   'P 1'
#
loop_
_entity.id
_entity.type
_entity.pdbx_description
1 polymer ?
#
loop_
_entity_poly.entity_id
_entity_poly.type
_entity_poly.pdbx_seq_one_letter_code
_entity_poly.pdbx_strand_id
1 'polypeptide(L)' 'MEELKIKEFIKLGQALKLSGIAASGIAAKIMIQDGEVKYNGKIELQRGKKVYPGDTFEAAGKQFVVVK' A
#
# COMPACT_ATOMS: atom_id res chain seq x y z
N MET A 1 1.70 7.42 -12.32
CA MET A 1 1.42 6.98 -10.95
C MET A 1 -0.06 7.23 -10.65
N GLU A 2 -0.76 6.23 -10.17
CA GLU A 2 -2.17 6.38 -9.83
C GLU A 2 -2.32 7.00 -8.45
N GLU A 3 -3.49 7.58 -8.19
CA GLU A 3 -3.78 8.24 -6.92
C GLU A 3 -4.76 7.41 -6.11
N LEU A 4 -4.50 7.31 -4.80
CA LEU A 4 -5.42 6.70 -3.86
C LEU A 4 -5.86 7.77 -2.87
N LYS A 5 -7.14 8.13 -2.90
CA LYS A 5 -7.70 9.16 -2.01
C LYS A 5 -8.04 8.58 -0.65
N ILE A 6 -7.60 9.24 0.40
CA ILE A 6 -7.95 8.90 1.79
C ILE A 6 -8.18 10.18 2.58
N LYS A 7 -8.80 10.06 3.75
CA LYS A 7 -9.06 11.25 4.59
C LYS A 7 -7.90 11.57 5.51
N GLU A 8 -7.41 10.61 6.26
CA GLU A 8 -6.35 10.80 7.24
C GLU A 8 -5.18 9.88 6.95
N PHE A 9 -5.26 8.65 7.44
CA PHE A 9 -4.28 7.62 7.14
C PHE A 9 -4.99 6.28 7.05
N ILE A 10 -4.32 5.32 6.42
CA ILE A 10 -4.77 3.93 6.40
C ILE A 10 -3.57 3.04 6.61
N LYS A 11 -3.82 1.78 6.95
CA LYS A 11 -2.75 0.82 7.06
C LYS A 11 -2.34 0.33 5.68
N LEU A 12 -1.07 -0.01 5.52
CA LEU A 12 -0.53 -0.43 4.22
C LEU A 12 -1.30 -1.60 3.61
N GLY A 13 -1.66 -2.60 4.42
CA GLY A 13 -2.45 -3.72 3.92
C GLY A 13 -3.81 -3.26 3.38
N GLN A 14 -4.42 -2.29 4.03
CA GLN A 14 -5.68 -1.73 3.59
C GLN A 14 -5.51 -0.91 2.30
N ALA A 15 -4.40 -0.18 2.20
CA ALA A 15 -4.09 0.58 0.99
C ALA A 15 -3.97 -0.35 -0.22
N LEU A 16 -3.31 -1.48 -0.07
CA LEU A 16 -3.18 -2.46 -1.14
C LEU A 16 -4.53 -3.01 -1.57
N LYS A 17 -5.41 -3.24 -0.62
CA LYS A 17 -6.76 -3.73 -0.92
C LYS A 17 -7.59 -2.67 -1.63
N LEU A 18 -7.60 -1.44 -1.11
CA LEU A 18 -8.38 -0.35 -1.70
C LEU A 18 -7.90 0.03 -3.09
N SER A 19 -6.60 -0.07 -3.33
CA SER A 19 -6.03 0.26 -4.65
C SER A 19 -6.27 -0.81 -5.70
N GLY A 20 -6.77 -1.97 -5.28
CA GLY A 20 -6.99 -3.09 -6.19
C GLY A 20 -5.75 -3.93 -6.47
N ILE A 21 -4.59 -3.59 -5.88
CA ILE A 21 -3.39 -4.41 -6.05
C ILE A 21 -3.60 -5.78 -5.41
N ALA A 22 -4.20 -5.80 -4.22
CA ALA A 22 -4.53 -7.05 -3.53
C ALA A 22 -6.03 -7.28 -3.55
N ALA A 23 -6.45 -8.51 -3.83
CA ALA A 23 -7.86 -8.84 -3.91
C ALA A 23 -8.54 -8.93 -2.53
N SER A 24 -7.74 -9.14 -1.49
CA SER A 24 -8.26 -9.32 -0.13
C SER A 24 -7.22 -8.88 0.89
N GLY A 25 -7.63 -8.79 2.15
CA GLY A 25 -6.71 -8.48 3.24
C GLY A 25 -5.66 -9.57 3.42
N ILE A 26 -6.04 -10.84 3.20
CA ILE A 26 -5.10 -11.96 3.30
C ILE A 26 -4.07 -11.88 2.18
N ALA A 27 -4.50 -11.58 0.95
CA ALA A 27 -3.58 -11.42 -0.16
C ALA A 27 -2.59 -10.28 0.10
N ALA A 28 -3.08 -9.15 0.63
CA ALA A 28 -2.23 -8.02 0.98
C ALA A 28 -1.19 -8.41 2.03
N LYS A 29 -1.60 -9.15 3.06
CA LYS A 29 -0.69 -9.62 4.10
C LYS A 29 0.43 -10.47 3.51
N ILE A 30 0.09 -11.40 2.64
CA ILE A 30 1.07 -12.29 2.01
C ILE A 30 2.06 -11.48 1.17
N MET A 31 1.57 -10.55 0.37
CA MET A 31 2.43 -9.70 -0.46
C MET A 31 3.44 -8.91 0.39
N ILE A 32 2.97 -8.34 1.49
CA ILE A 32 3.84 -7.56 2.37
C ILE A 32 4.88 -8.46 3.03
N GLN A 33 4.47 -9.60 3.55
CA GLN A 33 5.38 -10.53 4.23
C GLN A 33 6.42 -11.11 3.28
N ASP A 34 6.07 -11.26 2.00
CA ASP A 34 6.99 -11.79 1.00
C ASP A 34 7.96 -10.73 0.46
N GLY A 35 7.88 -9.50 0.96
CA GLY A 35 8.78 -8.43 0.52
C GLY A 35 8.44 -7.87 -0.86
N GLU A 36 7.20 -8.02 -1.31
CA GLU A 36 6.79 -7.57 -2.65
C GLU A 36 6.26 -6.14 -2.66
N VAL A 37 6.19 -5.49 -1.52
CA VAL A 37 5.59 -4.16 -1.39
C VAL A 37 6.65 -3.16 -0.96
N LYS A 38 6.70 -2.04 -1.68
CA LYS A 38 7.57 -0.92 -1.32
C LYS A 38 6.72 0.24 -0.80
N TYR A 39 7.20 0.86 0.25
CA TYR A 39 6.60 2.05 0.84
C TYR A 39 7.63 3.17 0.78
N ASN A 40 7.30 4.24 0.06
CA ASN A 40 8.24 5.35 -0.17
C ASN A 40 9.60 4.87 -0.68
N GLY A 41 9.57 3.89 -1.60
CA GLY A 41 10.76 3.39 -2.28
C GLY A 41 11.51 2.28 -1.55
N LYS A 42 11.08 1.89 -0.37
CA LYS A 42 11.74 0.84 0.42
C LYS A 42 10.79 -0.30 0.71
N ILE A 43 11.33 -1.53 0.75
CA ILE A 43 10.52 -2.70 1.09
C ILE A 43 9.98 -2.54 2.50
N GLU A 44 8.67 -2.70 2.65
CA GLU A 44 8.00 -2.62 3.94
C GLU A 44 7.39 -3.99 4.27
N LEU A 45 7.72 -4.51 5.46
CA LEU A 45 7.26 -5.83 5.88
C LEU A 45 6.11 -5.78 6.89
N GLN A 46 5.72 -4.59 7.32
CA GLN A 46 4.66 -4.42 8.31
C GLN A 46 3.36 -4.01 7.63
N ARG A 47 2.37 -4.88 7.67
CA ARG A 47 1.06 -4.57 7.07
C ARG A 47 0.33 -3.46 7.82
N GLY A 48 0.68 -3.26 9.08
CA GLY A 48 0.09 -2.21 9.91
C GLY A 48 0.77 -0.86 9.79
N LYS A 49 1.72 -0.73 8.86
CA LYS A 49 2.38 0.56 8.64
C LYS A 49 1.36 1.60 8.23
N LYS A 50 1.36 2.74 8.93
CA LYS A 50 0.44 3.84 8.61
C LYS A 50 0.91 4.57 7.35
N VAL A 51 -0.01 4.76 6.43
CA VAL A 51 0.24 5.43 5.15
C VAL A 51 -0.56 6.71 5.13
N TYR A 52 0.13 7.82 4.92
CA TYR A 52 -0.45 9.17 4.97
C TYR A 52 -0.49 9.81 3.58
N PRO A 53 -1.35 10.84 3.41
CA PRO A 53 -1.31 11.63 2.17
C PRO A 53 0.11 12.13 1.90
N GLY A 54 0.56 11.99 0.65
CA GLY A 54 1.92 12.30 0.26
C GLY A 54 2.84 11.10 0.18
N ASP A 55 2.47 10.00 0.83
CA ASP A 55 3.24 8.77 0.76
C ASP A 55 2.99 8.05 -0.55
N THR A 56 3.94 7.19 -0.95
CA THR A 56 3.79 6.34 -2.12
C THR A 56 3.95 4.89 -1.72
N PHE A 57 3.33 4.02 -2.49
CA PHE A 57 3.55 2.58 -2.33
C PHE A 57 3.46 1.93 -3.70
N GLU A 58 4.12 0.79 -3.84
CA GLU A 58 4.09 0.04 -5.08
C GLU A 58 4.18 -1.45 -4.84
N ALA A 59 3.54 -2.21 -5.71
CA ALA A 59 3.58 -3.66 -5.71
C ALA A 59 3.00 -4.15 -7.03
N ALA A 60 3.41 -5.34 -7.47
CA ALA A 60 2.88 -5.99 -8.66
C ALA A 60 2.94 -5.09 -9.91
N GLY A 61 3.97 -4.26 -10.02
CA GLY A 61 4.15 -3.39 -11.16
C GLY A 61 3.29 -2.13 -11.18
N LYS A 62 2.56 -1.87 -10.10
CA LYS A 62 1.71 -0.69 -9.97
C LYS A 62 2.22 0.24 -8.88
N GLN A 63 2.16 1.54 -9.14
CA GLN A 63 2.56 2.57 -8.19
C GLN A 63 1.40 3.49 -7.88
N PHE A 64 1.25 3.83 -6.61
CA PHE A 64 0.23 4.76 -6.15
C PHE A 64 0.85 5.85 -5.29
N VAL A 65 0.32 7.07 -5.43
CA VAL A 65 0.56 8.14 -4.47
C VAL A 65 -0.73 8.35 -3.69
N VAL A 66 -0.59 8.48 -2.37
CA VAL A 66 -1.74 8.69 -1.49
C VAL A 66 -2.05 10.17 -1.45
N VAL A 67 -3.31 10.52 -1.67
CA VAL A 67 -3.75 11.92 -1.69
C VAL A 67 -4.94 12.10 -0.76
N LYS A 68 -5.15 13.33 -0.37
CA LYS A 68 -6.22 13.68 0.55
C LYS A 68 -7.53 14.02 -0.16
#